data_0ddfec3e4dbeacca085fdd79f91d9441
#
_entry.id   0ddfec3e4dbeacca085fdd79f91d9441
#
_cell.length_a   1.000
_cell.length_b   1.000
_cell.length_c   1.000
_cell.angle_alpha   90.00
_cell.angle_beta   90.00
_cell.angle_gamma   90.00
#
_symmetry.space_group_name_H-M   'P 1'
#
loop_
_entity.id
_entity.type
_entity.pdbx_description
1 polymer ?
#
loop_
_entity_poly.entity_id
_entity_poly.type
_entity_poly.pdbx_seq_one_letter_code
_entity_poly.pdbx_strand_id
1 'polypeptide(L)'
;TNYERITHKNSPASVQITKTSAKYVITNTILMNKIAQMVDLSLPSHQKCISDKIFNLSLSEQKFVLQGLFTSDGTVANYGEKSQYISLDSTSLQLLKDVQILLLGFGIKSKIYKNRRAGKSSALLPDGKGGLKEYKIKEIHSLRISKNGRVKFEKLIGFMPESPKFEKLKRLNE
;
A
#
# COMPACT_ATOMS: atom_id res chain seq x y z
N THR A 1 -21.94 -1.77 -19.05
CA THR A 1 -20.70 -2.16 -18.37
C THR A 1 -20.01 -3.22 -19.19
N ASN A 2 -19.03 -2.84 -19.99
CA ASN A 2 -18.23 -3.79 -20.75
C ASN A 2 -17.20 -4.43 -19.82
N TYR A 3 -17.38 -5.72 -19.56
CA TYR A 3 -16.38 -6.55 -18.89
C TYR A 3 -15.53 -7.22 -19.96
N GLU A 4 -14.31 -6.79 -20.12
CA GLU A 4 -13.33 -7.58 -20.85
C GLU A 4 -12.75 -8.63 -19.90
N ARG A 5 -13.02 -9.89 -20.16
CA ARG A 5 -12.45 -11.03 -19.48
C ARG A 5 -11.24 -11.49 -20.27
N ILE A 6 -10.05 -11.04 -19.87
CA ILE A 6 -8.82 -11.59 -20.45
C ILE A 6 -8.54 -12.92 -19.75
N THR A 7 -8.96 -14.02 -20.38
CA THR A 7 -8.61 -15.37 -19.95
C THR A 7 -7.46 -15.87 -20.78
N HIS A 8 -6.26 -15.88 -20.23
CA HIS A 8 -5.20 -16.73 -20.77
C HIS A 8 -5.51 -18.18 -20.39
N LYS A 9 -5.58 -19.09 -21.39
CA LYS A 9 -5.94 -20.50 -21.24
C LYS A 9 -5.15 -21.28 -20.18
N ASN A 10 -4.02 -20.75 -19.70
CA ASN A 10 -3.15 -21.35 -18.68
C ASN A 10 -2.84 -20.40 -17.53
N SER A 11 -3.55 -19.28 -17.36
CA SER A 11 -3.28 -18.35 -16.27
C SER A 11 -4.23 -18.64 -15.09
N PRO A 12 -3.69 -18.83 -13.89
CA PRO A 12 -4.50 -19.04 -12.67
C PRO A 12 -5.17 -17.76 -12.16
N ALA A 13 -5.16 -16.69 -12.95
CA ALA A 13 -5.70 -15.40 -12.56
C ALA A 13 -6.66 -14.87 -13.62
N SER A 14 -7.75 -14.22 -13.19
CA SER A 14 -8.62 -13.41 -14.04
C SER A 14 -8.52 -11.95 -13.66
N VAL A 15 -8.61 -11.07 -14.66
CA VAL A 15 -8.61 -9.62 -14.46
C VAL A 15 -9.97 -9.08 -14.86
N GLN A 16 -10.59 -8.32 -13.97
CA GLN A 16 -11.81 -7.56 -14.26
C GLN A 16 -11.44 -6.08 -14.26
N ILE A 17 -11.58 -5.43 -15.41
CA ILE A 17 -11.30 -4.01 -15.59
C ILE A 17 -12.62 -3.24 -15.65
N THR A 18 -12.73 -2.20 -14.84
CA THR A 18 -13.81 -1.20 -14.90
C THR A 18 -13.23 0.15 -15.33
N LYS A 19 -14.08 1.15 -15.57
CA LYS A 19 -13.64 2.50 -15.93
C LYS A 19 -12.69 3.13 -14.88
N THR A 20 -12.77 2.69 -13.62
CA THR A 20 -12.05 3.32 -12.47
C THR A 20 -11.21 2.36 -11.67
N SER A 21 -11.27 1.05 -11.94
CA SER A 21 -10.53 0.04 -11.16
C SER A 21 -10.22 -1.20 -11.97
N ALA A 22 -9.15 -1.89 -11.57
CA ALA A 22 -8.83 -3.24 -12.03
C ALA A 22 -8.87 -4.20 -10.84
N LYS A 23 -9.62 -5.30 -10.95
CA LYS A 23 -9.69 -6.36 -9.94
C LYS A 23 -9.00 -7.60 -10.46
N TYR A 24 -7.97 -8.04 -9.77
CA TYR A 24 -7.29 -9.31 -10.02
C TYR A 24 -7.87 -10.39 -9.13
N VAL A 25 -8.27 -11.51 -9.71
CA VAL A 25 -8.76 -12.68 -8.96
C VAL A 25 -7.83 -13.85 -9.23
N ILE A 26 -7.17 -14.32 -8.20
CA ILE A 26 -6.28 -15.48 -8.23
C ILE A 26 -7.05 -16.67 -7.66
N THR A 27 -7.25 -17.72 -8.49
CA THR A 27 -7.98 -18.94 -8.10
C THR A 27 -7.07 -20.16 -7.91
N ASN A 28 -5.76 -19.99 -8.13
CA ASN A 28 -4.79 -21.06 -7.99
C ASN A 28 -4.53 -21.37 -6.51
N THR A 29 -5.01 -22.52 -6.05
CA THR A 29 -4.89 -22.97 -4.64
C THR A 29 -3.42 -23.11 -4.20
N ILE A 30 -2.52 -23.60 -5.07
CA ILE A 30 -1.10 -23.73 -4.77
C ILE A 30 -0.47 -22.37 -4.51
N LEU A 31 -0.76 -21.40 -5.37
CA LEU A 31 -0.25 -20.04 -5.20
C LEU A 31 -0.84 -19.37 -3.95
N MET A 32 -2.15 -19.53 -3.71
CA MET A 32 -2.81 -19.00 -2.51
C MET A 32 -2.23 -19.59 -1.23
N ASN A 33 -1.93 -20.90 -1.21
CA ASN A 33 -1.27 -21.54 -0.07
C ASN A 33 0.15 -20.99 0.16
N LYS A 34 0.92 -20.76 -0.91
CA LYS A 34 2.25 -20.12 -0.80
C LYS A 34 2.14 -18.69 -0.24
N ILE A 35 1.19 -17.89 -0.73
CA ILE A 35 0.94 -16.54 -0.21
C ILE A 35 0.54 -16.59 1.25
N ALA A 36 -0.37 -17.49 1.64
CA ALA A 36 -0.82 -17.65 3.02
C ALA A 36 0.30 -18.08 3.99
N GLN A 37 1.36 -18.73 3.49
CA GLN A 37 2.55 -19.02 4.29
C GLN A 37 3.41 -17.78 4.57
N MET A 38 3.30 -16.74 3.73
CA MET A 38 4.10 -15.51 3.83
C MET A 38 3.33 -14.39 4.54
N VAL A 39 2.00 -14.38 4.44
CA VAL A 39 1.14 -13.30 4.94
C VAL A 39 -0.09 -13.92 5.59
N ASP A 40 -0.40 -13.51 6.81
CA ASP A 40 -1.67 -13.87 7.44
C ASP A 40 -2.81 -13.00 6.87
N LEU A 41 -3.60 -13.61 6.00
CA LEU A 41 -4.73 -12.95 5.34
C LEU A 41 -5.96 -12.86 6.24
N SER A 42 -6.02 -13.60 7.36
CA SER A 42 -7.15 -13.64 8.30
C SER A 42 -7.20 -12.43 9.24
N LEU A 43 -6.06 -11.78 9.45
CA LEU A 43 -5.96 -10.67 10.39
C LEU A 43 -6.77 -9.44 9.94
N PRO A 44 -7.55 -8.83 10.84
CA PRO A 44 -8.23 -7.59 10.56
C PRO A 44 -7.21 -6.45 10.35
N SER A 45 -7.59 -5.42 9.60
CA SER A 45 -6.69 -4.36 9.12
C SER A 45 -5.83 -3.72 10.22
N HIS A 46 -6.35 -3.57 11.45
CA HIS A 46 -5.62 -2.95 12.57
C HIS A 46 -4.64 -3.87 13.28
N GLN A 47 -4.64 -5.17 12.97
CA GLN A 47 -3.73 -6.18 13.52
C GLN A 47 -2.72 -6.67 12.48
N LYS A 48 -2.80 -6.21 11.24
CA LYS A 48 -1.84 -6.58 10.20
C LYS A 48 -0.42 -6.22 10.59
N CYS A 49 0.52 -7.10 10.26
CA CYS A 49 1.96 -6.92 10.44
C CYS A 49 2.70 -7.55 9.25
N ILE A 50 3.98 -7.29 9.15
CA ILE A 50 4.86 -7.99 8.22
C ILE A 50 5.34 -9.28 8.91
N SER A 51 5.21 -10.41 8.22
CA SER A 51 5.69 -11.71 8.72
C SER A 51 7.21 -11.74 8.82
N ASP A 52 7.74 -12.44 9.82
CA ASP A 52 9.18 -12.66 9.98
C ASP A 52 9.82 -13.29 8.74
N LYS A 53 9.07 -14.09 7.98
CA LYS A 53 9.53 -14.64 6.71
C LYS A 53 9.90 -13.57 5.69
N ILE A 54 9.20 -12.45 5.68
CA ILE A 54 9.51 -11.32 4.78
C ILE A 54 10.82 -10.64 5.19
N PHE A 55 11.07 -10.52 6.50
CA PHE A 55 12.34 -9.96 6.98
C PHE A 55 13.56 -10.83 6.64
N ASN A 56 13.35 -12.13 6.49
CA ASN A 56 14.39 -13.09 6.10
C ASN A 56 14.62 -13.18 4.57
N LEU A 57 13.83 -12.50 3.77
CA LEU A 57 14.05 -12.39 2.33
C LEU A 57 15.27 -11.51 2.00
N SER A 58 15.84 -11.71 0.83
CA SER A 58 16.86 -10.80 0.30
C SER A 58 16.28 -9.39 0.07
N LEU A 59 17.12 -8.36 0.06
CA LEU A 59 16.69 -6.98 -0.22
C LEU A 59 15.99 -6.88 -1.60
N SER A 60 16.45 -7.66 -2.59
CA SER A 60 15.81 -7.69 -3.92
C SER A 60 14.37 -8.20 -3.88
N GLU A 61 14.06 -9.13 -2.99
CA GLU A 61 12.71 -9.66 -2.79
C GLU A 61 11.87 -8.74 -1.92
N GLN A 62 12.43 -8.21 -0.81
CA GLN A 62 11.78 -7.23 0.05
C GLN A 62 11.36 -5.97 -0.73
N LYS A 63 12.15 -5.57 -1.74
CA LYS A 63 11.81 -4.49 -2.67
C LYS A 63 10.42 -4.69 -3.27
N PHE A 64 10.11 -5.88 -3.79
CA PHE A 64 8.83 -6.15 -4.44
C PHE A 64 7.66 -6.12 -3.45
N VAL A 65 7.86 -6.55 -2.20
CA VAL A 65 6.85 -6.44 -1.14
C VAL A 65 6.53 -4.97 -0.87
N LEU A 66 7.55 -4.14 -0.67
CA LEU A 66 7.39 -2.70 -0.45
C LEU A 66 6.77 -2.01 -1.67
N GLN A 67 7.25 -2.33 -2.88
CA GLN A 67 6.72 -1.76 -4.13
C GLN A 67 5.22 -2.05 -4.28
N GLY A 68 4.80 -3.31 -4.06
CA GLY A 68 3.39 -3.70 -4.11
C GLY A 68 2.55 -2.96 -3.08
N LEU A 69 3.01 -2.92 -1.82
CA LEU A 69 2.31 -2.25 -0.72
C LEU A 69 2.16 -0.74 -0.97
N PHE A 70 3.22 -0.06 -1.39
CA PHE A 70 3.14 1.37 -1.69
C PHE A 70 2.35 1.64 -2.97
N THR A 71 2.38 0.75 -3.97
CA THR A 71 1.60 0.92 -5.20
C THR A 71 0.10 0.82 -4.90
N SER A 72 -0.34 -0.10 -4.04
CA SER A 72 -1.75 -0.21 -3.65
C SER A 72 -2.17 0.94 -2.73
N ASP A 73 -1.54 1.08 -1.59
CA ASP A 73 -2.03 1.90 -0.47
C ASP A 73 -1.23 3.19 -0.23
N GLY A 74 -0.06 3.33 -0.88
CA GLY A 74 0.76 4.53 -0.74
C GLY A 74 0.16 5.75 -1.43
N THR A 75 0.60 6.93 -1.00
CA THR A 75 0.21 8.22 -1.58
C THR A 75 1.44 9.07 -1.84
N VAL A 76 1.49 9.72 -3.02
CA VAL A 76 2.46 10.78 -3.32
C VAL A 76 1.79 12.13 -3.07
N ALA A 77 2.23 12.82 -2.02
CA ALA A 77 1.70 14.12 -1.63
C ALA A 77 2.62 15.24 -2.10
N ASN A 78 2.04 16.22 -2.79
CA ASN A 78 2.72 17.45 -3.19
C ASN A 78 1.85 18.64 -2.80
N TYR A 79 2.27 19.37 -1.79
CA TYR A 79 1.66 20.62 -1.33
C TYR A 79 2.60 21.83 -1.58
N GLY A 80 3.32 21.77 -2.70
CA GLY A 80 4.34 22.76 -3.04
C GLY A 80 5.53 22.71 -2.07
N GLU A 81 6.22 23.83 -1.90
CA GLU A 81 7.41 23.92 -1.03
C GLU A 81 7.13 23.58 0.44
N LYS A 82 5.88 23.71 0.89
CA LYS A 82 5.49 23.48 2.28
C LYS A 82 5.62 22.03 2.71
N SER A 83 5.26 21.07 1.84
CA SER A 83 5.27 19.66 2.24
C SER A 83 5.17 18.71 1.05
N GLN A 84 6.22 17.93 0.85
CA GLN A 84 6.33 16.91 -0.20
C GLN A 84 6.79 15.60 0.42
N TYR A 85 6.00 14.53 0.27
CA TYR A 85 6.33 13.23 0.86
C TYR A 85 5.61 12.08 0.16
N ILE A 86 6.13 10.87 0.35
CA ILE A 86 5.40 9.63 0.11
C ILE A 86 4.84 9.19 1.45
N SER A 87 3.58 8.79 1.51
CA SER A 87 2.97 8.24 2.74
C SER A 87 2.36 6.88 2.52
N LEU A 88 2.32 6.12 3.61
CA LEU A 88 1.54 4.90 3.77
C LEU A 88 0.70 5.07 5.04
N ASP A 89 -0.62 5.00 4.91
CA ASP A 89 -1.55 5.15 6.01
C ASP A 89 -2.12 3.78 6.40
N SER A 90 -2.20 3.51 7.71
CA SER A 90 -2.75 2.25 8.23
C SER A 90 -3.39 2.44 9.59
N THR A 91 -4.40 1.61 9.88
CA THR A 91 -4.94 1.43 11.23
C THR A 91 -4.06 0.51 12.08
N SER A 92 -3.11 -0.21 11.49
CA SER A 92 -2.11 -0.98 12.21
C SER A 92 -0.83 -0.16 12.38
N LEU A 93 -0.52 0.22 13.61
CA LEU A 93 0.75 0.84 13.95
C LEU A 93 1.92 -0.15 13.79
N GLN A 94 1.66 -1.45 14.07
CA GLN A 94 2.71 -2.48 13.93
C GLN A 94 3.13 -2.63 12.47
N LEU A 95 2.19 -2.72 11.54
CA LEU A 95 2.50 -2.76 10.11
C LEU A 95 3.40 -1.60 9.68
N LEU A 96 3.11 -0.37 10.14
CA LEU A 96 3.95 0.79 9.79
C LEU A 96 5.34 0.74 10.40
N LYS A 97 5.48 0.18 11.62
CA LYS A 97 6.80 -0.04 12.23
C LYS A 97 7.62 -1.07 11.45
N ASP A 98 6.98 -2.15 11.04
CA ASP A 98 7.61 -3.21 10.26
C ASP A 98 8.08 -2.67 8.89
N VAL A 99 7.22 -1.93 8.20
CA VAL A 99 7.56 -1.23 6.94
C VAL A 99 8.70 -0.23 7.16
N GLN A 100 8.73 0.48 8.29
CA GLN A 100 9.83 1.40 8.62
C GLN A 100 11.16 0.66 8.74
N ILE A 101 11.17 -0.52 9.36
CA ILE A 101 12.38 -1.36 9.49
C ILE A 101 12.84 -1.84 8.11
N LEU A 102 11.91 -2.35 7.27
CA LEU A 102 12.26 -2.75 5.90
C LEU A 102 12.84 -1.58 5.09
N LEU A 103 12.25 -0.39 5.18
CA LEU A 103 12.77 0.82 4.52
C LEU A 103 14.19 1.19 4.98
N LEU A 104 14.49 0.99 6.28
CA LEU A 104 15.84 1.22 6.82
C LEU A 104 16.86 0.28 6.20
N GLY A 105 16.50 -0.97 5.86
CA GLY A 105 17.34 -1.89 5.10
C GLY A 105 17.81 -1.32 3.76
N PHE A 106 17.03 -0.45 3.12
CA PHE A 106 17.38 0.30 1.91
C PHE A 106 18.03 1.68 2.22
N GLY A 107 18.33 1.99 3.47
CA GLY A 107 18.84 3.30 3.88
C GLY A 107 17.82 4.44 3.71
N ILE A 108 16.51 4.12 3.68
CA ILE A 108 15.43 5.08 3.54
C ILE A 108 14.87 5.40 4.93
N LYS A 109 15.11 6.62 5.40
CA LYS A 109 14.55 7.12 6.65
C LYS A 109 13.09 7.54 6.46
N SER A 110 12.22 7.17 7.40
CA SER A 110 10.81 7.55 7.44
C SER A 110 10.39 7.96 8.84
N LYS A 111 9.25 8.65 8.95
CA LYS A 111 8.67 9.08 10.23
C LYS A 111 7.23 8.61 10.34
N ILE A 112 6.87 8.04 11.49
CA ILE A 112 5.50 7.62 11.80
C ILE A 112 4.82 8.71 12.62
N TYR A 113 3.68 9.16 12.12
CA TYR A 113 2.74 10.06 12.80
C TYR A 113 1.58 9.23 13.32
N LYS A 114 1.45 9.15 14.64
CA LYS A 114 0.41 8.35 15.29
C LYS A 114 -0.89 9.13 15.36
N ASN A 115 -2.01 8.39 15.37
CA ASN A 115 -3.36 8.88 15.61
C ASN A 115 -3.69 10.18 14.86
N ARG A 116 -3.67 10.13 13.53
CA ARG A 116 -4.00 11.26 12.66
C ARG A 116 -5.47 11.71 12.74
N ARG A 117 -6.30 10.93 13.41
CA ARG A 117 -7.73 11.22 13.67
C ARG A 117 -8.01 11.47 15.12
N ALA A 118 -7.03 11.97 15.90
CA ALA A 118 -7.21 12.30 17.31
C ALA A 118 -8.46 13.16 17.51
N GLY A 119 -9.31 12.80 18.47
CA GLY A 119 -10.58 13.50 18.77
C GLY A 119 -11.75 13.15 17.85
N LYS A 120 -11.58 12.24 16.86
CA LYS A 120 -12.67 11.78 15.99
C LYS A 120 -12.96 10.31 16.28
N SER A 121 -14.18 10.01 16.69
CA SER A 121 -14.67 8.64 16.97
C SER A 121 -15.51 8.08 15.82
N SER A 122 -16.03 8.94 14.94
CA SER A 122 -16.87 8.58 13.80
C SER A 122 -16.58 9.43 12.58
N ALA A 123 -17.02 8.97 11.42
CA ALA A 123 -17.00 9.71 10.15
C ALA A 123 -18.22 9.36 9.29
N LEU A 124 -18.73 10.34 8.55
CA LEU A 124 -19.72 10.13 7.50
C LEU A 124 -19.02 9.54 6.28
N LEU A 125 -19.39 8.34 5.91
CA LEU A 125 -18.85 7.63 4.74
C LEU A 125 -20.01 7.19 3.82
N PRO A 126 -19.77 7.00 2.50
CA PRO A 126 -20.76 6.48 1.59
C PRO A 126 -21.33 5.14 2.09
N ASP A 127 -22.67 5.01 2.07
CA ASP A 127 -23.41 3.82 2.51
C ASP A 127 -23.52 2.73 1.42
N GLY A 128 -22.96 2.97 0.24
CA GLY A 128 -23.07 2.10 -0.93
C GLY A 128 -24.43 2.16 -1.66
N LYS A 129 -25.37 2.98 -1.16
CA LYS A 129 -26.70 3.17 -1.72
C LYS A 129 -26.95 4.59 -2.26
N GLY A 130 -25.87 5.39 -2.34
CA GLY A 130 -25.91 6.77 -2.80
C GLY A 130 -26.08 7.81 -1.68
N GLY A 131 -26.17 7.38 -0.40
CA GLY A 131 -26.22 8.22 0.79
C GLY A 131 -24.94 8.21 1.59
N LEU A 132 -24.96 8.95 2.72
CA LEU A 132 -23.90 8.96 3.73
C LEU A 132 -24.44 8.36 5.02
N LYS A 133 -23.64 7.49 5.65
CA LYS A 133 -23.93 6.92 6.97
C LYS A 133 -22.76 7.16 7.91
N GLU A 134 -23.05 7.37 9.17
CA GLU A 134 -22.04 7.51 10.20
C GLU A 134 -21.48 6.14 10.58
N TYR A 135 -20.15 6.03 10.54
CA TYR A 135 -19.40 4.81 10.91
C TYR A 135 -18.43 5.14 12.02
N LYS A 136 -18.30 4.23 12.99
CA LYS A 136 -17.19 4.28 13.96
C LYS A 136 -15.88 4.12 13.22
N ILE A 137 -14.94 5.02 13.45
CA ILE A 137 -13.61 4.97 12.83
C ILE A 137 -12.57 4.58 13.87
N LYS A 138 -11.55 3.84 13.41
CA LYS A 138 -10.37 3.52 14.20
C LYS A 138 -9.32 4.60 14.07
N GLU A 139 -8.37 4.62 14.98
CA GLU A 139 -7.15 5.41 14.83
C GLU A 139 -6.48 5.09 13.50
N ILE A 140 -5.91 6.11 12.88
CA ILE A 140 -5.10 5.96 11.69
C ILE A 140 -3.72 6.53 11.93
N HIS A 141 -2.71 5.83 11.51
CA HIS A 141 -1.32 6.23 11.58
C HIS A 141 -0.79 6.47 10.17
N SER A 142 0.23 7.31 10.03
CA SER A 142 0.81 7.67 8.75
C SER A 142 2.33 7.53 8.82
N LEU A 143 2.91 6.64 8.02
CA LEU A 143 4.34 6.60 7.76
C LEU A 143 4.64 7.55 6.61
N ARG A 144 5.66 8.42 6.76
CA ARG A 144 6.06 9.38 5.73
C ARG A 144 7.53 9.30 5.40
N ILE A 145 7.82 9.35 4.11
CA ILE A 145 9.15 9.43 3.51
C ILE A 145 9.26 10.81 2.84
N SER A 146 10.23 11.62 3.26
CA SER A 146 10.40 12.99 2.76
C SER A 146 11.84 13.27 2.32
N LYS A 147 12.07 14.39 1.67
CA LYS A 147 13.41 14.86 1.25
C LYS A 147 14.21 13.77 0.51
N ASN A 148 15.47 13.58 0.85
CA ASN A 148 16.34 12.57 0.23
C ASN A 148 15.79 11.13 0.31
N GLY A 149 14.91 10.84 1.28
CA GLY A 149 14.25 9.53 1.37
C GLY A 149 13.35 9.26 0.16
N ARG A 150 12.68 10.28 -0.39
CA ARG A 150 11.84 10.13 -1.59
C ARG A 150 12.67 9.74 -2.81
N VAL A 151 13.79 10.42 -3.02
CA VAL A 151 14.71 10.14 -4.14
C VAL A 151 15.28 8.73 -4.03
N LYS A 152 15.68 8.31 -2.81
CA LYS A 152 16.12 6.94 -2.56
C LYS A 152 14.99 5.93 -2.81
N PHE A 153 13.76 6.24 -2.35
CA PHE A 153 12.62 5.37 -2.56
C PHE A 153 12.34 5.18 -4.06
N GLU A 154 12.31 6.25 -4.84
CA GLU A 154 12.13 6.18 -6.30
C GLU A 154 13.17 5.26 -6.95
N LYS A 155 14.45 5.46 -6.61
CA LYS A 155 15.58 4.75 -7.21
C LYS A 155 15.65 3.27 -6.82
N LEU A 156 15.37 2.95 -5.55
CA LEU A 156 15.63 1.61 -4.99
C LEU A 156 14.38 0.72 -4.96
N ILE A 157 13.20 1.31 -4.77
CA ILE A 157 11.93 0.59 -4.63
C ILE A 157 10.97 0.99 -5.75
N GLY A 158 10.57 2.26 -5.78
CA GLY A 158 9.62 2.84 -6.73
C GLY A 158 8.19 2.34 -6.57
N PHE A 159 7.32 2.87 -7.42
CA PHE A 159 5.97 2.32 -7.67
C PHE A 159 6.02 1.43 -8.91
N MET A 160 5.00 0.60 -9.12
CA MET A 160 4.87 -0.13 -10.39
C MET A 160 4.69 0.86 -11.56
N PRO A 161 5.35 0.62 -12.72
CA PRO A 161 5.39 1.57 -13.84
C PRO A 161 4.01 1.99 -14.37
N GLU A 162 3.02 1.09 -14.33
CA GLU A 162 1.66 1.34 -14.81
C GLU A 162 0.82 2.16 -13.80
N SER A 163 1.35 2.40 -12.59
CA SER A 163 0.65 3.19 -11.59
C SER A 163 0.79 4.68 -11.87
N PRO A 164 -0.29 5.47 -11.79
CA PRO A 164 -0.20 6.94 -11.86
C PRO A 164 0.72 7.56 -10.81
N LYS A 165 1.01 6.81 -9.73
CA LYS A 165 1.92 7.23 -8.66
C LYS A 165 3.39 7.22 -9.12
N PHE A 166 3.73 6.38 -10.09
CA PHE A 166 5.07 6.32 -10.68
C PHE A 166 5.45 7.67 -11.30
N GLU A 167 4.67 8.15 -12.26
CA GLU A 167 4.91 9.44 -12.92
C GLU A 167 4.81 10.62 -11.96
N LYS A 168 3.87 10.53 -10.98
CA LYS A 168 3.71 11.58 -9.97
C LYS A 168 4.94 11.71 -9.08
N LEU A 169 5.58 10.60 -8.70
CA LEU A 169 6.81 10.61 -7.90
C LEU A 169 7.99 11.15 -8.70
N LYS A 170 8.14 10.72 -9.95
CA LYS A 170 9.19 11.20 -10.84
C LYS A 170 9.18 12.73 -10.95
N ARG A 171 8.03 13.31 -11.31
CA ARG A 171 7.85 14.78 -11.38
C ARG A 171 8.07 15.49 -10.03
N LEU A 172 7.88 14.82 -8.92
CA LEU A 172 8.08 15.39 -7.59
C LEU A 172 9.57 15.45 -7.20
N ASN A 173 10.40 14.62 -7.81
CA ASN A 173 11.82 14.52 -7.52
C ASN A 173 12.72 15.21 -8.57
N GLU A 174 12.13 15.61 -9.74
CA GLU A 174 12.76 16.51 -10.73
C GLU A 174 12.88 17.93 -10.16
#